data_6a0606e0f98bd96b8acc5f9cecf2d6db
#
_entry.id   6a0606e0f98bd96b8acc5f9cecf2d6db
#
_cell.length_a   1.000
_cell.length_b   1.000
_cell.length_c   1.000
_cell.angle_alpha   90.00
_cell.angle_beta   90.00
_cell.angle_gamma   90.00
#
_symmetry.space_group_name_H-M   'P 1'
#
loop_
_entity.id
_entity.type
_entity.pdbx_description
1 polymer ?
#
loop_
_entity_poly.entity_id
_entity_poly.type
_entity_poly.pdbx_seq_one_letter_code
_entity_poly.pdbx_strand_id
1 'polypeptide(L)'
;MAELDGIESKLFTARDFRLESGQSLPVLELAYETYGSLSPARDNAILVVHGYTSSHHAAGRNASGKQGRGVAAGAPGWFDGLIGPGKAVDTNHSFVVSVNALGSAHGSTGPNCTDPRTGKPYGPTFPDITMRDIVAAEKLLVDSLGLKSLTAVIGPSMGGFQSFQWAASYPGFMKAIVPSVTAPRSPAGLDRLEALQARLAGDPNWNGGWYYENGGIAKTLEELRFETLMAYGQNEILAETMPDPKAREAAIRANAKAWAQIYDGHSMVTLRKAIGSFDITGDYAKLKNTKVLYVQSPSDKLFDIALSPAYVSDMRKAGIDVTYVELPSNKGHMASHADAALWAPILGAFLKRLQ
;
A
#
# COMPACT_ATOMS: atom_id res chain seq x y z
N MET A 1 -24.37 11.40 0.12
CA MET A 1 -24.01 9.98 0.26
C MET A 1 -23.61 9.77 1.71
N ALA A 2 -23.99 8.65 2.33
CA ALA A 2 -23.55 8.36 3.70
C ALA A 2 -22.02 8.23 3.72
N GLU A 3 -21.36 8.91 4.65
CA GLU A 3 -19.93 8.78 4.87
C GLU A 3 -19.65 7.57 5.77
N LEU A 4 -18.46 6.98 5.64
CA LEU A 4 -18.00 5.93 6.53
C LEU A 4 -17.37 6.61 7.77
N ASP A 5 -18.10 6.63 8.87
CA ASP A 5 -17.67 7.22 10.14
C ASP A 5 -17.36 6.13 11.19
N GLY A 6 -16.55 6.50 12.19
CA GLY A 6 -16.27 5.63 13.32
C GLY A 6 -15.45 4.39 12.97
N ILE A 7 -14.64 4.46 11.93
CA ILE A 7 -13.80 3.33 11.50
C ILE A 7 -12.79 2.99 12.59
N GLU A 8 -12.73 1.71 12.95
CA GLU A 8 -11.82 1.20 13.97
C GLU A 8 -10.72 0.34 13.34
N SER A 9 -9.47 0.64 13.71
CA SER A 9 -8.33 -0.22 13.40
C SER A 9 -8.37 -1.48 14.27
N LYS A 10 -8.25 -2.63 13.62
CA LYS A 10 -8.25 -3.98 14.22
C LYS A 10 -6.84 -4.57 14.16
N LEU A 11 -6.61 -5.62 14.92
CA LEU A 11 -5.36 -6.36 14.93
C LEU A 11 -5.60 -7.84 14.69
N PHE A 12 -4.92 -8.39 13.72
CA PHE A 12 -4.76 -9.84 13.53
C PHE A 12 -3.43 -10.26 14.14
N THR A 13 -3.38 -11.41 14.80
CA THR A 13 -2.15 -11.95 15.38
C THR A 13 -1.99 -13.42 14.98
N ALA A 14 -0.78 -13.78 14.54
CA ALA A 14 -0.35 -15.16 14.35
C ALA A 14 1.02 -15.38 14.98
N ARG A 15 1.40 -16.65 15.18
CA ARG A 15 2.68 -17.03 15.78
C ARG A 15 3.53 -17.79 14.77
N ASP A 16 4.85 -17.71 14.97
CA ASP A 16 5.84 -18.50 14.24
C ASP A 16 5.72 -18.35 12.71
N PHE A 17 5.51 -17.10 12.25
CA PHE A 17 5.39 -16.80 10.82
C PHE A 17 6.72 -17.03 10.11
N ARG A 18 6.74 -18.01 9.22
CA ARG A 18 7.94 -18.37 8.45
C ARG A 18 8.07 -17.51 7.20
N LEU A 19 9.22 -16.87 7.05
CA LEU A 19 9.58 -16.08 5.88
C LEU A 19 10.15 -16.96 4.75
N GLU A 20 10.14 -16.45 3.54
CA GLU A 20 10.73 -17.10 2.35
C GLU A 20 12.22 -17.39 2.55
N SER A 21 12.95 -16.54 3.30
CA SER A 21 14.34 -16.75 3.70
C SER A 21 14.57 -17.96 4.61
N GLY A 22 13.50 -18.57 5.16
CA GLY A 22 13.57 -19.62 6.17
C GLY A 22 13.64 -19.12 7.60
N GLN A 23 13.84 -17.81 7.82
CA GLN A 23 13.74 -17.20 9.14
C GLN A 23 12.28 -17.17 9.61
N SER A 24 12.05 -16.95 10.91
CA SER A 24 10.70 -16.84 11.48
C SER A 24 10.54 -15.60 12.34
N LEU A 25 9.38 -14.98 12.24
CA LEU A 25 8.91 -13.98 13.17
C LEU A 25 8.10 -14.68 14.27
N PRO A 26 8.51 -14.60 15.55
CA PRO A 26 7.80 -15.26 16.66
C PRO A 26 6.35 -14.80 16.79
N VAL A 27 6.10 -13.52 16.48
CA VAL A 27 4.76 -12.91 16.46
C VAL A 27 4.61 -12.11 15.18
N LEU A 28 3.56 -12.41 14.43
CA LEU A 28 3.08 -11.62 13.31
C LEU A 28 1.83 -10.90 13.75
N GLU A 29 1.85 -9.59 13.69
CA GLU A 29 0.67 -8.74 13.84
C GLU A 29 0.42 -7.97 12.56
N LEU A 30 -0.86 -7.90 12.14
CA LEU A 30 -1.28 -7.06 11.03
C LEU A 30 -2.41 -6.14 11.49
N ALA A 31 -2.20 -4.84 11.38
CA ALA A 31 -3.24 -3.85 11.56
C ALA A 31 -4.13 -3.82 10.31
N TYR A 32 -5.45 -3.75 10.49
CA TYR A 32 -6.38 -3.73 9.37
C TYR A 32 -7.69 -3.02 9.73
N GLU A 33 -8.42 -2.62 8.72
CA GLU A 33 -9.78 -2.09 8.82
C GLU A 33 -10.72 -2.89 7.93
N THR A 34 -12.01 -2.80 8.21
CA THR A 34 -13.05 -3.42 7.38
C THR A 34 -14.17 -2.44 7.13
N TYR A 35 -14.73 -2.46 5.92
CA TYR A 35 -15.84 -1.61 5.52
C TYR A 35 -16.93 -2.46 4.88
N GLY A 36 -18.20 -2.10 5.13
CA GLY A 36 -19.34 -2.88 4.66
C GLY A 36 -19.56 -4.18 5.42
N SER A 37 -20.35 -5.08 4.86
CA SER A 37 -20.77 -6.34 5.50
C SER A 37 -20.45 -7.55 4.64
N LEU A 38 -19.91 -8.59 5.27
CA LEU A 38 -19.65 -9.86 4.61
C LEU A 38 -20.98 -10.56 4.30
N SER A 39 -21.16 -11.00 3.05
CA SER A 39 -22.32 -11.76 2.62
C SER A 39 -22.39 -13.13 3.33
N PRO A 40 -23.57 -13.72 3.49
CA PRO A 40 -23.70 -15.09 4.01
C PRO A 40 -22.91 -16.12 3.19
N ALA A 41 -22.82 -15.92 1.86
CA ALA A 41 -22.03 -16.76 0.95
C ALA A 41 -20.52 -16.51 1.03
N ARG A 42 -20.10 -15.41 1.68
CA ARG A 42 -18.69 -14.99 1.83
C ARG A 42 -17.94 -14.81 0.50
N ASP A 43 -18.62 -14.32 -0.52
CA ASP A 43 -18.15 -14.20 -1.92
C ASP A 43 -18.00 -12.75 -2.40
N ASN A 44 -18.31 -11.77 -1.52
CA ASN A 44 -18.28 -10.33 -1.80
C ASN A 44 -17.06 -9.60 -1.23
N ALA A 45 -15.99 -10.31 -0.88
CA ALA A 45 -14.83 -9.70 -0.24
C ALA A 45 -13.88 -9.06 -1.26
N ILE A 46 -13.42 -7.85 -0.96
CA ILE A 46 -12.38 -7.11 -1.71
C ILE A 46 -11.25 -6.80 -0.74
N LEU A 47 -10.01 -7.13 -1.12
CA LEU A 47 -8.81 -6.75 -0.38
C LEU A 47 -8.23 -5.45 -0.97
N VAL A 48 -7.94 -4.49 -0.09
CA VAL A 48 -7.30 -3.23 -0.45
C VAL A 48 -5.93 -3.17 0.21
N VAL A 49 -4.89 -2.95 -0.58
CA VAL A 49 -3.48 -2.97 -0.16
C VAL A 49 -2.80 -1.66 -0.50
N HIS A 50 -2.02 -1.12 0.43
CA HIS A 50 -1.53 0.25 0.36
C HIS A 50 -0.17 0.40 -0.32
N GLY A 51 0.15 1.65 -0.73
CA GLY A 51 1.45 2.05 -1.25
C GLY A 51 2.52 2.16 -0.16
N TYR A 52 3.78 2.32 -0.56
CA TYR A 52 5.01 2.26 0.24
C TYR A 52 4.98 2.99 1.59
N THR A 53 4.43 4.20 1.66
CA THR A 53 4.45 5.05 2.86
C THR A 53 3.06 5.33 3.42
N SER A 54 2.05 4.57 2.98
CA SER A 54 0.67 4.67 3.42
C SER A 54 0.34 3.63 4.51
N SER A 55 -0.92 3.48 4.84
CA SER A 55 -1.41 2.61 5.91
C SER A 55 -2.67 1.85 5.50
N HIS A 56 -3.20 1.06 6.41
CA HIS A 56 -4.49 0.35 6.24
C HIS A 56 -5.72 1.26 6.24
N HIS A 57 -5.60 2.55 6.57
CA HIS A 57 -6.74 3.47 6.59
C HIS A 57 -7.09 3.93 5.17
N ALA A 58 -7.89 3.11 4.47
CA ALA A 58 -8.20 3.36 3.07
C ALA A 58 -9.44 4.24 2.85
N ALA A 59 -10.44 4.21 3.73
CA ALA A 59 -11.68 4.94 3.55
C ALA A 59 -12.33 5.40 4.85
N GLY A 60 -13.18 6.40 4.73
CA GLY A 60 -13.92 6.99 5.86
C GLY A 60 -13.03 7.83 6.76
N ARG A 61 -13.52 8.07 7.98
CA ARG A 61 -12.79 8.82 9.02
C ARG A 61 -12.54 7.92 10.22
N ASN A 62 -11.30 7.92 10.69
CA ASN A 62 -10.91 7.21 11.90
C ASN A 62 -11.70 7.73 13.11
N ALA A 63 -12.09 6.82 14.02
CA ALA A 63 -12.84 7.18 15.22
C ALA A 63 -12.09 8.23 16.05
N SER A 64 -12.77 9.30 16.45
CA SER A 64 -12.18 10.38 17.24
C SER A 64 -11.63 9.84 18.57
N GLY A 65 -10.37 10.18 18.89
CA GLY A 65 -9.72 9.88 20.17
C GLY A 65 -9.06 8.52 20.31
N LYS A 66 -9.23 7.59 19.37
CA LYS A 66 -8.41 6.38 19.28
C LYS A 66 -7.40 6.56 18.17
N GLN A 67 -6.13 6.78 18.52
CA GLN A 67 -5.05 6.71 17.53
C GLN A 67 -5.02 5.29 16.97
N GLY A 68 -5.57 5.13 15.76
CA GLY A 68 -5.50 3.87 15.05
C GLY A 68 -4.10 3.63 14.54
N ARG A 69 -3.20 3.13 15.40
CA ARG A 69 -1.91 2.57 15.03
C ARG A 69 -1.15 3.39 13.97
N GLY A 70 -0.93 4.70 14.26
CA GLY A 70 -0.21 5.62 13.37
C GLY A 70 -1.09 6.33 12.34
N VAL A 71 -2.40 6.21 12.40
CA VAL A 71 -3.34 7.02 11.62
C VAL A 71 -3.87 8.16 12.50
N ALA A 72 -3.76 9.40 12.01
CA ALA A 72 -4.25 10.56 12.75
C ALA A 72 -5.77 10.50 12.94
N ALA A 73 -6.26 10.88 14.14
CA ALA A 73 -7.69 10.95 14.41
C ALA A 73 -8.40 11.89 13.42
N GLY A 74 -9.52 11.46 12.86
CA GLY A 74 -10.31 12.21 11.89
C GLY A 74 -9.69 12.36 10.49
N ALA A 75 -8.52 11.78 10.24
CA ALA A 75 -7.94 11.77 8.89
C ALA A 75 -8.84 11.00 7.92
N PRO A 76 -9.05 11.50 6.69
CA PRO A 76 -9.74 10.74 5.66
C PRO A 76 -8.86 9.60 5.15
N GLY A 77 -9.50 8.50 4.76
CA GLY A 77 -8.80 7.41 4.09
C GLY A 77 -8.22 7.82 2.74
N TRP A 78 -7.09 7.24 2.36
CA TRP A 78 -6.40 7.60 1.12
C TRP A 78 -7.13 7.19 -0.16
N PHE A 79 -8.09 6.26 -0.12
CA PHE A 79 -9.01 5.87 -1.21
C PHE A 79 -10.48 6.25 -0.92
N ASP A 80 -10.70 7.22 -0.01
CA ASP A 80 -12.06 7.63 0.35
C ASP A 80 -12.91 8.05 -0.85
N GLY A 81 -12.32 8.60 -1.90
CA GLY A 81 -13.02 8.91 -3.15
C GLY A 81 -13.58 7.70 -3.91
N LEU A 82 -13.10 6.49 -3.64
CA LEU A 82 -13.47 5.26 -4.37
C LEU A 82 -14.24 4.25 -3.52
N ILE A 83 -14.07 4.25 -2.20
CA ILE A 83 -14.64 3.24 -1.29
C ILE A 83 -15.70 3.88 -0.41
N GLY A 84 -16.88 3.29 -0.36
CA GLY A 84 -17.99 3.76 0.47
C GLY A 84 -19.36 3.41 -0.10
N PRO A 85 -20.44 3.73 0.61
CA PRO A 85 -21.78 3.48 0.16
C PRO A 85 -22.08 4.20 -1.18
N GLY A 86 -22.41 3.43 -2.23
CA GLY A 86 -22.70 3.95 -3.57
C GLY A 86 -21.49 4.46 -4.36
N LYS A 87 -20.25 4.28 -3.85
CA LYS A 87 -19.01 4.59 -4.58
C LYS A 87 -18.60 3.44 -5.51
N ALA A 88 -17.47 3.56 -6.20
CA ALA A 88 -16.98 2.54 -7.13
C ALA A 88 -16.77 1.17 -6.47
N VAL A 89 -16.19 1.18 -5.27
CA VAL A 89 -16.14 0.02 -4.35
C VAL A 89 -17.28 0.21 -3.35
N ASP A 90 -18.46 -0.27 -3.75
CA ASP A 90 -19.70 -0.03 -3.02
C ASP A 90 -19.81 -0.91 -1.78
N THR A 91 -19.67 -0.30 -0.60
CA THR A 91 -19.73 -1.00 0.69
C THR A 91 -21.16 -1.44 1.08
N ASN A 92 -22.21 -1.06 0.32
CA ASN A 92 -23.53 -1.66 0.47
C ASN A 92 -23.57 -3.11 -0.03
N HIS A 93 -22.66 -3.48 -0.92
CA HIS A 93 -22.61 -4.78 -1.59
C HIS A 93 -21.30 -5.53 -1.37
N SER A 94 -20.22 -4.83 -1.02
CA SER A 94 -18.89 -5.39 -0.85
C SER A 94 -18.44 -5.33 0.62
N PHE A 95 -17.79 -6.41 1.07
CA PHE A 95 -17.01 -6.43 2.30
C PHE A 95 -15.55 -6.13 1.96
N VAL A 96 -15.08 -4.95 2.35
CA VAL A 96 -13.72 -4.50 2.06
C VAL A 96 -12.83 -4.75 3.27
N VAL A 97 -11.68 -5.36 3.05
CA VAL A 97 -10.59 -5.50 4.03
C VAL A 97 -9.43 -4.64 3.57
N SER A 98 -9.00 -3.69 4.39
CA SER A 98 -7.78 -2.91 4.13
C SER A 98 -6.73 -3.25 5.16
N VAL A 99 -5.56 -3.71 4.73
CA VAL A 99 -4.51 -4.24 5.60
C VAL A 99 -3.24 -3.42 5.53
N ASN A 100 -2.56 -3.27 6.66
CA ASN A 100 -1.23 -2.67 6.73
C ASN A 100 -0.16 -3.74 6.49
N ALA A 101 0.72 -3.50 5.54
CA ALA A 101 1.74 -4.46 5.11
C ALA A 101 2.70 -4.84 6.25
N LEU A 102 3.12 -6.10 6.28
CA LEU A 102 4.27 -6.56 7.08
C LEU A 102 5.49 -5.69 6.75
N GLY A 103 6.22 -5.28 7.77
CA GLY A 103 7.39 -4.39 7.64
C GLY A 103 7.06 -2.89 7.64
N SER A 104 5.77 -2.50 7.54
CA SER A 104 5.34 -1.10 7.63
C SER A 104 5.23 -0.61 9.08
N ALA A 105 5.34 0.72 9.29
CA ALA A 105 5.35 1.34 10.61
C ALA A 105 3.95 1.58 11.23
N HIS A 106 2.85 1.29 10.51
CA HIS A 106 1.49 1.65 10.93
C HIS A 106 0.75 0.52 11.66
N GLY A 107 1.44 -0.16 12.59
CA GLY A 107 0.82 -1.10 13.53
C GLY A 107 0.85 -2.57 13.11
N SER A 108 1.40 -2.92 11.95
CA SER A 108 1.80 -4.29 11.63
C SER A 108 3.21 -4.56 12.14
N THR A 109 3.57 -5.83 12.31
CA THR A 109 4.93 -6.23 12.68
C THR A 109 5.94 -5.65 11.70
N GLY A 110 6.89 -4.89 12.23
CA GLY A 110 7.92 -4.19 11.49
C GLY A 110 9.13 -3.89 12.36
N PRO A 111 10.16 -3.24 11.82
CA PRO A 111 11.40 -2.93 12.55
C PRO A 111 11.21 -2.16 13.85
N ASN A 112 10.22 -1.29 13.94
CA ASN A 112 9.91 -0.50 15.14
C ASN A 112 9.13 -1.28 16.22
N CYS A 113 8.70 -2.51 15.92
CA CYS A 113 8.02 -3.37 16.89
C CYS A 113 9.03 -4.02 17.84
N THR A 114 8.56 -4.34 19.07
CA THR A 114 9.37 -5.06 20.04
C THR A 114 9.60 -6.51 19.60
N ASP A 115 10.86 -6.91 19.52
CA ASP A 115 11.22 -8.31 19.38
C ASP A 115 10.99 -9.03 20.72
N PRO A 116 10.07 -10.00 20.79
CA PRO A 116 9.77 -10.70 22.05
C PRO A 116 10.93 -11.50 22.62
N ARG A 117 11.98 -11.76 21.81
CA ARG A 117 13.19 -12.47 22.26
C ARG A 117 14.14 -11.57 23.05
N THR A 118 14.12 -10.26 22.78
CA THR A 118 15.07 -9.29 23.37
C THR A 118 14.39 -8.25 24.24
N GLY A 119 13.09 -8.02 24.07
CA GLY A 119 12.34 -6.94 24.71
C GLY A 119 12.66 -5.54 24.15
N LYS A 120 13.41 -5.44 23.05
CA LYS A 120 13.80 -4.20 22.37
C LYS A 120 13.19 -4.15 20.97
N PRO A 121 13.10 -2.97 20.32
CA PRO A 121 12.74 -2.90 18.91
C PRO A 121 13.63 -3.83 18.06
N TYR A 122 13.05 -4.43 17.01
CA TYR A 122 13.86 -5.18 16.05
C TYR A 122 14.95 -4.32 15.42
N GLY A 123 14.60 -3.09 15.05
CA GLY A 123 15.53 -2.15 14.43
C GLY A 123 16.28 -2.73 13.24
N PRO A 124 17.62 -2.59 13.20
CA PRO A 124 18.44 -3.11 12.11
C PRO A 124 18.49 -4.65 12.05
N THR A 125 17.98 -5.36 13.06
CA THR A 125 17.94 -6.83 13.09
C THR A 125 16.64 -7.41 12.56
N PHE A 126 15.69 -6.57 12.12
CA PHE A 126 14.50 -7.06 11.47
C PHE A 126 14.87 -7.85 10.21
N PRO A 127 14.32 -9.05 10.01
CA PRO A 127 14.69 -9.87 8.87
C PRO A 127 14.31 -9.21 7.54
N ASP A 128 15.09 -9.47 6.49
CA ASP A 128 14.69 -9.10 5.15
C ASP A 128 13.44 -9.86 4.74
N ILE A 129 12.49 -9.15 4.19
CA ILE A 129 11.22 -9.69 3.69
C ILE A 129 11.08 -9.43 2.20
N THR A 130 10.28 -10.25 1.55
CA THR A 130 9.94 -10.13 0.14
C THR A 130 8.47 -9.70 -0.05
N MET A 131 8.09 -9.37 -1.28
CA MET A 131 6.67 -9.14 -1.60
C MET A 131 5.84 -10.40 -1.38
N ARG A 132 6.42 -11.59 -1.51
CA ARG A 132 5.76 -12.87 -1.19
C ARG A 132 5.49 -13.02 0.29
N ASP A 133 6.42 -12.61 1.16
CA ASP A 133 6.22 -12.63 2.61
C ASP A 133 5.09 -11.69 3.03
N ILE A 134 5.03 -10.48 2.45
CA ILE A 134 3.96 -9.52 2.70
C ILE A 134 2.61 -10.15 2.34
N VAL A 135 2.49 -10.68 1.13
CA VAL A 135 1.24 -11.29 0.63
C VAL A 135 0.90 -12.58 1.40
N ALA A 136 1.89 -13.36 1.84
CA ALA A 136 1.65 -14.54 2.68
C ALA A 136 1.10 -14.15 4.07
N ALA A 137 1.61 -13.08 4.66
CA ALA A 137 1.06 -12.54 5.92
C ALA A 137 -0.38 -12.05 5.75
N GLU A 138 -0.68 -11.31 4.69
CA GLU A 138 -2.03 -10.87 4.36
C GLU A 138 -2.99 -12.04 4.12
N LYS A 139 -2.51 -13.13 3.49
CA LYS A 139 -3.30 -14.34 3.28
C LYS A 139 -3.73 -14.99 4.60
N LEU A 140 -2.86 -15.00 5.62
CA LEU A 140 -3.23 -15.50 6.94
C LEU A 140 -4.36 -14.67 7.57
N LEU A 141 -4.33 -13.34 7.43
CA LEU A 141 -5.44 -12.48 7.86
C LEU A 141 -6.72 -12.83 7.11
N VAL A 142 -6.67 -12.91 5.78
CA VAL A 142 -7.82 -13.23 4.91
C VAL A 142 -8.43 -14.58 5.29
N ASP A 143 -7.60 -15.58 5.57
CA ASP A 143 -8.04 -16.91 6.02
C ASP A 143 -8.69 -16.86 7.41
N SER A 144 -8.14 -16.06 8.34
CA SER A 144 -8.68 -15.90 9.69
C SER A 144 -10.08 -15.27 9.70
N LEU A 145 -10.38 -14.44 8.69
CA LEU A 145 -11.72 -13.88 8.47
C LEU A 145 -12.67 -14.89 7.80
N GLY A 146 -12.21 -16.12 7.52
CA GLY A 146 -12.98 -17.16 6.88
C GLY A 146 -13.31 -16.92 5.41
N LEU A 147 -12.53 -16.07 4.73
CA LEU A 147 -12.68 -15.76 3.31
C LEU A 147 -12.02 -16.85 2.47
N LYS A 148 -12.78 -17.49 1.61
CA LYS A 148 -12.30 -18.59 0.72
C LYS A 148 -11.93 -18.11 -0.67
N SER A 149 -12.32 -16.90 -1.03
CA SER A 149 -12.01 -16.23 -2.29
C SER A 149 -12.18 -14.72 -2.13
N LEU A 150 -11.61 -13.96 -3.07
CA LEU A 150 -11.77 -12.52 -3.16
C LEU A 150 -12.42 -12.14 -4.50
N THR A 151 -13.30 -11.16 -4.50
CA THR A 151 -13.79 -10.53 -5.72
C THR A 151 -12.65 -9.82 -6.44
N ALA A 152 -11.85 -9.04 -5.68
CA ALA A 152 -10.69 -8.36 -6.24
C ALA A 152 -9.62 -8.08 -5.16
N VAL A 153 -8.37 -7.87 -5.62
CA VAL A 153 -7.29 -7.20 -4.84
C VAL A 153 -6.97 -5.88 -5.53
N ILE A 154 -7.06 -4.77 -4.80
CA ILE A 154 -6.91 -3.41 -5.33
C ILE A 154 -5.77 -2.70 -4.63
N GLY A 155 -4.83 -2.12 -5.37
CA GLY A 155 -3.76 -1.37 -4.75
C GLY A 155 -2.96 -0.46 -5.69
N PRO A 156 -2.56 0.74 -5.23
CA PRO A 156 -1.68 1.65 -5.97
C PRO A 156 -0.19 1.39 -5.64
N SER A 157 0.71 1.66 -6.58
CA SER A 157 2.15 1.65 -6.36
C SER A 157 2.64 0.31 -5.80
N MET A 158 3.27 0.27 -4.62
CA MET A 158 3.61 -0.97 -3.92
C MET A 158 2.37 -1.85 -3.68
N GLY A 159 1.19 -1.28 -3.48
CA GLY A 159 -0.07 -2.03 -3.43
C GLY A 159 -0.39 -2.72 -4.75
N GLY A 160 0.02 -2.14 -5.87
CA GLY A 160 -0.05 -2.80 -7.18
C GLY A 160 0.89 -4.00 -7.28
N PHE A 161 2.11 -3.91 -6.71
CA PHE A 161 3.01 -5.07 -6.59
C PHE A 161 2.39 -6.18 -5.76
N GLN A 162 1.78 -5.82 -4.62
CA GLN A 162 1.04 -6.77 -3.79
C GLN A 162 -0.11 -7.39 -4.57
N SER A 163 -0.89 -6.62 -5.34
CA SER A 163 -1.99 -7.14 -6.18
C SER A 163 -1.50 -8.16 -7.21
N PHE A 164 -0.43 -7.86 -7.91
CA PHE A 164 0.21 -8.81 -8.85
C PHE A 164 0.75 -10.05 -8.12
N GLN A 165 1.41 -9.86 -6.98
CA GLN A 165 1.96 -10.96 -6.19
C GLN A 165 0.85 -11.88 -5.63
N TRP A 166 -0.30 -11.31 -5.23
CA TRP A 166 -1.47 -12.09 -4.82
C TRP A 166 -1.93 -13.04 -5.92
N ALA A 167 -2.07 -12.54 -7.16
CA ALA A 167 -2.48 -13.37 -8.29
C ALA A 167 -1.43 -14.44 -8.65
N ALA A 168 -0.14 -14.12 -8.50
CA ALA A 168 0.96 -15.07 -8.76
C ALA A 168 1.11 -16.13 -7.65
N SER A 169 0.89 -15.74 -6.37
CA SER A 169 1.05 -16.65 -5.23
C SER A 169 -0.18 -17.53 -5.00
N TYR A 170 -1.38 -17.02 -5.32
CA TYR A 170 -2.66 -17.70 -5.06
C TYR A 170 -3.56 -17.71 -6.29
N PRO A 171 -3.14 -18.42 -7.38
CA PRO A 171 -3.93 -18.52 -8.61
C PRO A 171 -5.36 -19.02 -8.34
N GLY A 172 -6.35 -18.30 -8.86
CA GLY A 172 -7.76 -18.67 -8.70
C GLY A 172 -8.40 -18.29 -7.36
N PHE A 173 -7.63 -17.70 -6.42
CA PHE A 173 -8.19 -17.23 -5.14
C PHE A 173 -8.96 -15.90 -5.28
N MET A 174 -8.66 -15.11 -6.31
CA MET A 174 -9.38 -13.88 -6.64
C MET A 174 -9.88 -13.89 -8.08
N LYS A 175 -11.06 -13.25 -8.32
CA LYS A 175 -11.60 -13.07 -9.68
C LYS A 175 -10.81 -12.04 -10.48
N ALA A 176 -10.27 -11.01 -9.79
CA ALA A 176 -9.53 -9.93 -10.45
C ALA A 176 -8.47 -9.28 -9.55
N ILE A 177 -7.56 -8.54 -10.21
CA ILE A 177 -6.67 -7.56 -9.56
C ILE A 177 -6.84 -6.19 -10.22
N VAL A 178 -6.64 -5.13 -9.44
CA VAL A 178 -6.70 -3.74 -9.89
C VAL A 178 -5.43 -2.99 -9.47
N PRO A 179 -4.29 -3.28 -10.12
CA PRO A 179 -3.05 -2.54 -9.91
C PRO A 179 -3.12 -1.17 -10.56
N SER A 180 -2.82 -0.10 -9.82
CA SER A 180 -2.79 1.28 -10.34
C SER A 180 -1.47 1.99 -10.04
N VAL A 181 -1.04 2.87 -10.94
CA VAL A 181 0.23 3.63 -10.88
C VAL A 181 1.41 2.76 -10.43
N THR A 182 1.63 1.67 -11.16
CA THR A 182 2.54 0.57 -10.79
C THR A 182 3.05 -0.18 -12.02
N ALA A 183 3.84 -1.24 -11.83
CA ALA A 183 4.28 -2.14 -12.89
C ALA A 183 4.33 -3.60 -12.39
N PRO A 184 4.38 -4.62 -13.27
CA PRO A 184 4.54 -6.02 -12.87
C PRO A 184 5.95 -6.37 -12.39
N ARG A 185 6.87 -5.42 -12.43
CA ARG A 185 8.22 -5.51 -11.83
C ARG A 185 8.69 -4.14 -11.36
N SER A 186 9.63 -4.12 -10.42
CA SER A 186 10.23 -2.87 -9.94
C SER A 186 11.03 -2.16 -11.03
N PRO A 187 10.78 -0.86 -11.28
CA PRO A 187 11.52 -0.11 -12.30
C PRO A 187 12.93 0.31 -11.86
N ALA A 188 13.22 0.31 -10.55
CA ALA A 188 14.40 0.97 -9.99
C ALA A 188 15.42 0.01 -9.35
N GLY A 189 15.16 -1.31 -9.34
CA GLY A 189 16.06 -2.26 -8.70
C GLY A 189 16.46 -1.85 -7.26
N LEU A 190 17.73 -2.11 -6.90
CA LEU A 190 18.28 -1.81 -5.57
C LEU A 190 19.01 -0.45 -5.48
N ASP A 191 19.27 0.26 -6.58
CA ASP A 191 20.07 1.50 -6.59
C ASP A 191 19.51 2.57 -5.65
N ARG A 192 18.19 2.72 -5.61
CA ARG A 192 17.53 3.66 -4.70
C ARG A 192 17.59 3.23 -3.23
N LEU A 193 17.86 1.97 -2.96
CA LEU A 193 18.03 1.45 -1.60
C LEU A 193 19.32 1.97 -0.99
N GLU A 194 20.43 1.89 -1.71
CA GLU A 194 21.74 2.36 -1.23
C GLU A 194 21.69 3.86 -0.91
N ALA A 195 21.09 4.66 -1.79
CA ALA A 195 20.92 6.09 -1.54
C ALA A 195 20.09 6.37 -0.27
N LEU A 196 19.00 5.62 -0.06
CA LEU A 196 18.19 5.74 1.15
C LEU A 196 18.97 5.36 2.41
N GLN A 197 19.70 4.23 2.38
CA GLN A 197 20.52 3.78 3.51
C GLN A 197 21.61 4.78 3.86
N ALA A 198 22.30 5.32 2.85
CA ALA A 198 23.33 6.36 3.05
C ALA A 198 22.74 7.63 3.68
N ARG A 199 21.53 8.05 3.22
CA ARG A 199 20.84 9.22 3.77
C ARG A 199 20.47 9.04 5.24
N LEU A 200 19.93 7.87 5.61
CA LEU A 200 19.59 7.54 6.99
C LEU A 200 20.83 7.44 7.87
N ALA A 201 21.89 6.78 7.39
CA ALA A 201 23.14 6.63 8.10
C ALA A 201 23.89 7.96 8.34
N GLY A 202 23.59 8.98 7.53
CA GLY A 202 24.11 10.34 7.69
C GLY A 202 23.44 11.15 8.81
N ASP A 203 22.34 10.67 9.41
CA ASP A 203 21.68 11.35 10.54
C ASP A 203 22.56 11.24 11.79
N PRO A 204 22.81 12.35 12.52
CA PRO A 204 23.63 12.34 13.75
C PRO A 204 23.15 11.36 14.81
N ASN A 205 21.85 11.05 14.82
CA ASN A 205 21.24 10.16 15.80
C ASN A 205 21.15 8.70 15.32
N TRP A 206 21.66 8.39 14.13
CA TRP A 206 21.52 7.05 13.53
C TRP A 206 22.07 5.92 14.41
N ASN A 207 23.22 6.15 15.06
CA ASN A 207 23.81 5.22 16.01
C ASN A 207 23.86 3.75 15.50
N GLY A 208 24.40 3.53 14.30
CA GLY A 208 24.44 2.19 13.70
C GLY A 208 23.08 1.56 13.42
N GLY A 209 22.03 2.37 13.34
CA GLY A 209 20.63 1.96 13.19
C GLY A 209 19.83 1.86 14.49
N TRP A 210 20.47 2.03 15.66
CA TRP A 210 19.83 1.99 16.98
C TRP A 210 19.40 3.39 17.45
N TYR A 211 18.73 4.15 16.61
CA TYR A 211 18.32 5.54 16.88
C TYR A 211 17.14 5.68 17.85
N TYR A 212 16.43 4.58 18.18
CA TYR A 212 15.23 4.62 19.02
C TYR A 212 15.51 5.21 20.42
N GLU A 213 16.66 4.91 20.99
CA GLU A 213 17.10 5.41 22.31
C GLU A 213 18.03 6.64 22.18
N ASN A 214 18.29 7.13 20.96
CA ASN A 214 19.26 8.19 20.67
C ASN A 214 18.60 9.46 20.09
N GLY A 215 17.38 9.78 20.50
CA GLY A 215 16.65 10.98 20.07
C GLY A 215 15.90 10.85 18.75
N GLY A 216 15.97 9.69 18.07
CA GLY A 216 15.27 9.43 16.81
C GLY A 216 15.85 10.20 15.62
N ILE A 217 15.30 9.92 14.44
CA ILE A 217 15.74 10.50 13.15
C ILE A 217 14.62 11.29 12.44
N ALA A 218 13.70 11.86 13.22
CA ALA A 218 12.50 12.50 12.67
C ALA A 218 12.82 13.63 11.67
N LYS A 219 13.94 14.35 11.86
CA LYS A 219 14.35 15.43 10.93
C LYS A 219 14.72 14.86 9.56
N THR A 220 15.50 13.80 9.51
CA THR A 220 15.86 13.13 8.25
C THR A 220 14.62 12.50 7.59
N LEU A 221 13.72 11.91 8.38
CA LEU A 221 12.46 11.38 7.86
C LEU A 221 11.55 12.48 7.30
N GLU A 222 11.49 13.67 7.93
CA GLU A 222 10.75 14.83 7.44
C GLU A 222 11.23 15.25 6.05
N GLU A 223 12.55 15.39 5.85
CA GLU A 223 13.11 15.75 4.55
C GLU A 223 12.85 14.66 3.48
N LEU A 224 13.07 13.40 3.81
CA LEU A 224 12.76 12.28 2.91
C LEU A 224 11.27 12.25 2.52
N ARG A 225 10.38 12.53 3.47
CA ARG A 225 8.94 12.59 3.22
C ARG A 225 8.57 13.77 2.34
N PHE A 226 9.14 14.96 2.62
CA PHE A 226 8.92 16.14 1.80
C PHE A 226 9.33 15.91 0.34
N GLU A 227 10.53 15.38 0.10
CA GLU A 227 11.04 15.02 -1.23
C GLU A 227 10.11 14.01 -1.92
N THR A 228 9.64 13.01 -1.17
CA THR A 228 8.70 12.00 -1.67
C THR A 228 7.37 12.60 -2.09
N LEU A 229 6.78 13.46 -1.27
CA LEU A 229 5.51 14.13 -1.57
C LEU A 229 5.62 15.03 -2.81
N MET A 230 6.72 15.75 -2.94
CA MET A 230 7.01 16.54 -4.14
C MET A 230 7.11 15.68 -5.40
N ALA A 231 7.84 14.56 -5.31
CA ALA A 231 8.00 13.63 -6.43
C ALA A 231 6.68 12.91 -6.80
N TYR A 232 5.76 12.75 -5.85
CA TYR A 232 4.49 12.08 -6.06
C TYR A 232 3.41 12.97 -6.70
N GLY A 233 3.60 14.30 -6.78
CA GLY A 233 2.62 15.23 -7.35
C GLY A 233 1.79 15.99 -6.32
N GLN A 234 2.21 16.02 -5.05
CA GLN A 234 1.46 16.74 -3.99
C GLN A 234 1.38 18.25 -4.25
N ASN A 235 2.40 18.83 -4.87
CA ASN A 235 2.37 20.25 -5.23
C ASN A 235 1.30 20.54 -6.29
N GLU A 236 1.14 19.68 -7.26
CA GLU A 236 0.14 19.78 -8.32
C GLU A 236 -1.29 19.65 -7.76
N ILE A 237 -1.49 18.74 -6.80
CA ILE A 237 -2.78 18.59 -6.10
C ILE A 237 -3.13 19.87 -5.35
N LEU A 238 -2.21 20.41 -4.56
CA LEU A 238 -2.47 21.59 -3.77
C LEU A 238 -2.60 22.87 -4.62
N ALA A 239 -2.02 22.90 -5.82
CA ALA A 239 -2.13 24.06 -6.71
C ALA A 239 -3.58 24.38 -7.12
N GLU A 240 -4.48 23.40 -7.09
CA GLU A 240 -5.91 23.60 -7.40
C GLU A 240 -6.64 24.46 -6.37
N THR A 241 -6.22 24.39 -5.11
CA THR A 241 -6.91 25.07 -4.00
C THR A 241 -6.04 26.12 -3.30
N MET A 242 -4.73 26.09 -3.52
CA MET A 242 -3.74 26.95 -2.85
C MET A 242 -2.80 27.60 -3.90
N PRO A 243 -3.15 28.78 -4.43
CA PRO A 243 -2.39 29.44 -5.51
C PRO A 243 -0.96 29.83 -5.12
N ASP A 244 -0.72 30.24 -3.86
CA ASP A 244 0.60 30.68 -3.38
C ASP A 244 1.58 29.49 -3.25
N PRO A 245 2.69 29.47 -4.01
CA PRO A 245 3.69 28.41 -3.94
C PRO A 245 4.34 28.23 -2.56
N LYS A 246 4.54 29.33 -1.82
CA LYS A 246 5.13 29.28 -0.46
C LYS A 246 4.17 28.64 0.54
N ALA A 247 2.88 28.95 0.42
CA ALA A 247 1.86 28.32 1.26
C ALA A 247 1.75 26.79 0.95
N ARG A 248 1.84 26.40 -0.32
CA ARG A 248 1.88 24.97 -0.70
C ARG A 248 3.08 24.25 -0.10
N GLU A 249 4.29 24.81 -0.25
CA GLU A 249 5.49 24.21 0.33
C GLU A 249 5.35 24.09 1.86
N ALA A 250 4.87 25.10 2.55
CA ALA A 250 4.64 25.07 3.99
C ALA A 250 3.64 23.96 4.38
N ALA A 251 2.56 23.78 3.63
CA ALA A 251 1.57 22.71 3.86
C ALA A 251 2.17 21.32 3.64
N ILE A 252 2.98 21.13 2.59
CA ILE A 252 3.66 19.86 2.30
C ILE A 252 4.68 19.54 3.41
N ARG A 253 5.46 20.52 3.88
CA ARG A 253 6.40 20.35 5.00
C ARG A 253 5.67 20.01 6.31
N ALA A 254 4.55 20.64 6.59
CA ALA A 254 3.73 20.33 7.77
C ALA A 254 3.23 18.87 7.73
N ASN A 255 2.77 18.39 6.56
CA ASN A 255 2.40 16.99 6.35
C ASN A 255 3.61 16.04 6.55
N ALA A 256 4.75 16.36 5.96
CA ALA A 256 5.97 15.60 6.09
C ALA A 256 6.44 15.49 7.55
N LYS A 257 6.42 16.61 8.29
CA LYS A 257 6.76 16.66 9.71
C LYS A 257 5.83 15.79 10.57
N ALA A 258 4.52 15.89 10.35
CA ALA A 258 3.55 15.07 11.09
C ALA A 258 3.77 13.56 10.84
N TRP A 259 3.99 13.19 9.58
CA TRP A 259 4.30 11.80 9.20
C TRP A 259 5.61 11.30 9.82
N ALA A 260 6.66 12.12 9.86
CA ALA A 260 7.97 11.76 10.41
C ALA A 260 7.94 11.47 11.92
N GLN A 261 6.92 11.93 12.65
CA GLN A 261 6.77 11.62 14.08
C GLN A 261 6.28 10.20 14.35
N ILE A 262 5.71 9.54 13.36
CA ILE A 262 5.06 8.22 13.51
C ILE A 262 5.67 7.16 12.62
N TYR A 263 6.45 7.54 11.60
CA TYR A 263 7.05 6.57 10.68
C TYR A 263 8.44 6.14 11.14
N ASP A 264 8.92 5.04 10.56
CA ASP A 264 10.17 4.40 10.95
C ASP A 264 11.15 4.28 9.79
N GLY A 265 12.42 4.64 10.02
CA GLY A 265 13.46 4.60 8.99
C GLY A 265 13.79 3.20 8.51
N HIS A 266 13.86 2.23 9.43
CA HIS A 266 14.09 0.84 9.05
C HIS A 266 12.92 0.23 8.29
N SER A 267 11.67 0.66 8.58
CA SER A 267 10.50 0.26 7.77
C SER A 267 10.62 0.77 6.33
N MET A 268 11.16 1.99 6.12
CA MET A 268 11.47 2.45 4.76
C MET A 268 12.47 1.52 4.06
N VAL A 269 13.56 1.15 4.73
CA VAL A 269 14.59 0.26 4.17
C VAL A 269 14.01 -1.12 3.87
N THR A 270 13.29 -1.70 4.82
CA THR A 270 12.69 -3.04 4.70
C THR A 270 11.73 -3.14 3.50
N LEU A 271 10.80 -2.21 3.42
CA LEU A 271 9.86 -2.17 2.29
C LEU A 271 10.55 -1.84 0.96
N ARG A 272 11.61 -0.99 0.98
CA ARG A 272 12.39 -0.70 -0.24
C ARG A 272 13.13 -1.93 -0.76
N LYS A 273 13.66 -2.79 0.11
CA LYS A 273 14.24 -4.08 -0.27
C LYS A 273 13.22 -4.98 -0.94
N ALA A 274 12.04 -5.15 -0.33
CA ALA A 274 10.94 -5.93 -0.90
C ALA A 274 10.49 -5.40 -2.27
N ILE A 275 10.40 -4.07 -2.43
CA ILE A 275 10.09 -3.41 -3.70
C ILE A 275 11.19 -3.68 -4.72
N GLY A 276 12.47 -3.48 -4.35
CA GLY A 276 13.60 -3.56 -5.28
C GLY A 276 13.79 -4.94 -5.93
N SER A 277 13.41 -6.00 -5.24
CA SER A 277 13.50 -7.38 -5.71
C SER A 277 12.23 -7.89 -6.42
N PHE A 278 11.18 -7.06 -6.52
CA PHE A 278 9.90 -7.49 -7.06
C PHE A 278 9.92 -7.63 -8.59
N ASP A 279 9.58 -8.81 -9.09
CA ASP A 279 9.35 -9.12 -10.50
C ASP A 279 8.47 -10.37 -10.63
N ILE A 280 7.28 -10.23 -11.27
CA ILE A 280 6.38 -11.35 -11.55
C ILE A 280 6.26 -11.64 -13.04
N THR A 281 7.09 -11.04 -13.88
CA THR A 281 6.97 -11.21 -15.35
C THR A 281 7.16 -12.64 -15.79
N GLY A 282 7.93 -13.44 -15.04
CA GLY A 282 8.06 -14.88 -15.23
C GLY A 282 6.85 -15.70 -14.79
N ASP A 283 5.92 -15.11 -14.06
CA ASP A 283 4.77 -15.79 -13.43
C ASP A 283 3.44 -15.51 -14.14
N TYR A 284 3.42 -14.82 -15.27
CA TYR A 284 2.18 -14.46 -15.98
C TYR A 284 1.24 -15.63 -16.24
N ALA A 285 1.77 -16.82 -16.54
CA ALA A 285 0.96 -18.02 -16.75
C ALA A 285 0.06 -18.38 -15.55
N LYS A 286 0.44 -17.99 -14.34
CA LYS A 286 -0.35 -18.20 -13.11
C LYS A 286 -1.58 -17.28 -13.02
N LEU A 287 -1.54 -16.15 -13.73
CA LEU A 287 -2.58 -15.11 -13.70
C LEU A 287 -3.69 -15.32 -14.75
N LYS A 288 -3.61 -16.33 -15.61
CA LYS A 288 -4.52 -16.53 -16.77
C LYS A 288 -6.01 -16.57 -16.42
N ASN A 289 -6.37 -16.95 -15.19
CA ASN A 289 -7.76 -17.00 -14.71
C ASN A 289 -8.14 -15.77 -13.86
N THR A 290 -7.26 -14.77 -13.77
CA THR A 290 -7.48 -13.53 -13.01
C THR A 290 -7.62 -12.37 -13.97
N LYS A 291 -8.72 -11.63 -13.94
CA LYS A 291 -8.89 -10.43 -14.75
C LYS A 291 -8.04 -9.31 -14.19
N VAL A 292 -7.50 -8.47 -15.06
CA VAL A 292 -6.64 -7.34 -14.65
C VAL A 292 -7.23 -6.02 -15.16
N LEU A 293 -7.53 -5.10 -14.24
CA LEU A 293 -7.76 -3.70 -14.56
C LEU A 293 -6.47 -2.93 -14.23
N TYR A 294 -5.66 -2.67 -15.25
CA TYR A 294 -4.36 -2.00 -15.11
C TYR A 294 -4.51 -0.52 -15.39
N VAL A 295 -4.30 0.32 -14.36
CA VAL A 295 -4.57 1.75 -14.41
C VAL A 295 -3.27 2.53 -14.25
N GLN A 296 -2.97 3.43 -15.19
CA GLN A 296 -1.73 4.22 -15.20
C GLN A 296 -2.03 5.72 -15.33
N SER A 297 -1.05 6.55 -15.00
CA SER A 297 -1.10 8.00 -15.19
C SER A 297 0.06 8.45 -16.07
N PRO A 298 -0.19 9.16 -17.19
CA PRO A 298 0.87 9.68 -18.05
C PRO A 298 1.81 10.68 -17.36
N SER A 299 1.36 11.31 -16.28
CA SER A 299 2.14 12.26 -15.50
C SER A 299 2.99 11.60 -14.39
N ASP A 300 2.86 10.28 -14.18
CA ASP A 300 3.64 9.56 -13.16
C ASP A 300 5.10 9.44 -13.58
N LYS A 301 6.00 10.03 -12.78
CA LYS A 301 7.44 10.02 -13.01
C LYS A 301 8.16 8.82 -12.37
N LEU A 302 7.46 8.01 -11.60
CA LEU A 302 8.02 6.83 -10.93
C LEU A 302 7.85 5.57 -11.77
N PHE A 303 6.75 5.47 -12.49
CA PHE A 303 6.45 4.36 -13.38
C PHE A 303 6.26 4.90 -14.80
N ASP A 304 7.27 4.71 -15.63
CA ASP A 304 7.27 5.18 -17.01
C ASP A 304 6.13 4.50 -17.80
N ILE A 305 5.14 5.29 -18.17
CA ILE A 305 3.96 4.83 -18.91
C ILE A 305 4.36 4.23 -20.28
N ALA A 306 5.48 4.64 -20.87
CA ALA A 306 5.96 4.11 -22.15
C ALA A 306 6.25 2.59 -22.08
N LEU A 307 6.47 2.04 -20.89
CA LEU A 307 6.65 0.60 -20.69
C LEU A 307 5.34 -0.17 -20.60
N SER A 308 4.22 0.49 -20.29
CA SER A 308 2.92 -0.15 -20.05
C SER A 308 2.37 -0.94 -21.25
N PRO A 309 2.48 -0.46 -22.50
CA PRO A 309 2.03 -1.24 -23.67
C PRO A 309 2.75 -2.58 -23.82
N ALA A 310 4.05 -2.64 -23.51
CA ALA A 310 4.81 -3.89 -23.53
C ALA A 310 4.30 -4.87 -22.45
N TYR A 311 4.12 -4.40 -21.21
CA TYR A 311 3.56 -5.23 -20.13
C TYR A 311 2.17 -5.76 -20.46
N VAL A 312 1.29 -4.90 -20.99
CA VAL A 312 -0.06 -5.28 -21.41
C VAL A 312 -0.02 -6.33 -22.53
N SER A 313 0.84 -6.12 -23.52
CA SER A 313 1.04 -7.08 -24.61
C SER A 313 1.48 -8.45 -24.08
N ASP A 314 2.46 -8.49 -23.19
CA ASP A 314 3.00 -9.74 -22.67
C ASP A 314 2.00 -10.46 -21.73
N MET A 315 1.26 -9.73 -20.91
CA MET A 315 0.13 -10.28 -20.14
C MET A 315 -0.94 -10.90 -21.05
N ARG A 316 -1.33 -10.22 -22.14
CA ARG A 316 -2.31 -10.73 -23.11
C ARG A 316 -1.80 -11.97 -23.87
N LYS A 317 -0.52 -11.99 -24.26
CA LYS A 317 0.11 -13.20 -24.85
C LYS A 317 0.10 -14.40 -23.90
N ALA A 318 0.19 -14.15 -22.59
CA ALA A 318 0.07 -15.20 -21.57
C ALA A 318 -1.40 -15.63 -21.30
N GLY A 319 -2.38 -15.07 -22.03
CA GLY A 319 -3.79 -15.40 -21.92
C GLY A 319 -4.53 -14.67 -20.80
N ILE A 320 -3.98 -13.57 -20.27
CA ILE A 320 -4.61 -12.79 -19.22
C ILE A 320 -5.60 -11.78 -19.83
N ASP A 321 -6.81 -11.71 -19.27
CA ASP A 321 -7.83 -10.70 -19.63
C ASP A 321 -7.46 -9.36 -19.00
N VAL A 322 -6.85 -8.46 -19.80
CA VAL A 322 -6.34 -7.17 -19.35
C VAL A 322 -7.17 -6.02 -19.96
N THR A 323 -7.81 -5.26 -19.09
CA THR A 323 -8.33 -3.92 -19.38
C THR A 323 -7.28 -2.90 -18.96
N TYR A 324 -6.77 -2.11 -19.91
CA TYR A 324 -5.76 -1.08 -19.65
C TYR A 324 -6.40 0.30 -19.74
N VAL A 325 -6.08 1.18 -18.77
CA VAL A 325 -6.64 2.53 -18.66
C VAL A 325 -5.53 3.53 -18.36
N GLU A 326 -5.49 4.60 -19.12
CA GLU A 326 -4.66 5.78 -18.85
C GLU A 326 -5.54 6.90 -18.27
N LEU A 327 -5.18 7.40 -17.10
CA LEU A 327 -5.89 8.50 -16.45
C LEU A 327 -5.36 9.83 -16.98
N PRO A 328 -6.18 10.68 -17.59
CA PRO A 328 -5.75 11.99 -18.05
C PRO A 328 -5.58 12.98 -16.88
N SER A 329 -4.64 12.68 -15.99
CA SER A 329 -4.35 13.40 -14.77
C SER A 329 -2.95 14.03 -14.83
N ASN A 330 -2.80 15.21 -14.24
CA ASN A 330 -1.51 15.88 -14.03
C ASN A 330 -0.95 15.69 -12.61
N LYS A 331 -1.61 14.84 -11.78
CA LYS A 331 -1.28 14.64 -10.36
C LYS A 331 -0.23 13.54 -10.11
N GLY A 332 0.51 13.17 -11.15
CA GLY A 332 1.65 12.27 -11.06
C GLY A 332 1.30 10.92 -10.48
N HIS A 333 2.11 10.47 -9.52
CA HIS A 333 1.95 9.18 -8.84
C HIS A 333 0.70 9.12 -7.96
N MET A 334 0.14 10.27 -7.57
CA MET A 334 -1.08 10.33 -6.74
C MET A 334 -2.37 10.34 -7.57
N ALA A 335 -2.31 10.29 -8.89
CA ALA A 335 -3.46 10.39 -9.79
C ALA A 335 -4.59 9.41 -9.45
N SER A 336 -4.27 8.15 -9.10
CA SER A 336 -5.28 7.11 -8.86
C SER A 336 -6.17 7.37 -7.64
N HIS A 337 -5.75 8.21 -6.70
CA HIS A 337 -6.59 8.60 -5.56
C HIS A 337 -6.95 10.09 -5.57
N ALA A 338 -6.06 10.97 -6.00
CA ALA A 338 -6.37 12.40 -6.07
C ALA A 338 -7.42 12.73 -7.15
N ASP A 339 -7.42 11.97 -8.26
CA ASP A 339 -8.41 12.08 -9.34
C ASP A 339 -9.31 10.84 -9.41
N ALA A 340 -9.73 10.33 -8.26
CA ALA A 340 -10.60 9.16 -8.15
C ALA A 340 -11.84 9.24 -9.07
N ALA A 341 -12.42 10.44 -9.24
CA ALA A 341 -13.59 10.66 -10.08
C ALA A 341 -13.38 10.31 -11.56
N LEU A 342 -12.13 10.40 -12.07
CA LEU A 342 -11.82 10.09 -13.48
C LEU A 342 -12.03 8.60 -13.80
N TRP A 343 -11.83 7.72 -12.84
CA TRP A 343 -11.89 6.29 -13.10
C TRP A 343 -12.86 5.50 -12.21
N ALA A 344 -13.47 6.16 -11.23
CA ALA A 344 -14.51 5.54 -10.41
C ALA A 344 -15.63 4.85 -11.23
N PRO A 345 -16.13 5.43 -12.34
CA PRO A 345 -17.13 4.75 -13.18
C PRO A 345 -16.57 3.47 -13.84
N ILE A 346 -15.29 3.51 -14.26
CA ILE A 346 -14.61 2.37 -14.89
C ILE A 346 -14.42 1.25 -13.88
N LEU A 347 -13.90 1.58 -12.68
CA LEU A 347 -13.72 0.64 -11.59
C LEU A 347 -15.05 0.01 -11.16
N GLY A 348 -16.08 0.83 -10.95
CA GLY A 348 -17.42 0.35 -10.57
C GLY A 348 -18.03 -0.59 -11.61
N ALA A 349 -17.94 -0.25 -12.91
CA ALA A 349 -18.39 -1.12 -13.97
C ALA A 349 -17.57 -2.41 -14.08
N PHE A 350 -16.26 -2.34 -13.84
CA PHE A 350 -15.39 -3.53 -13.81
C PHE A 350 -15.78 -4.47 -12.67
N LEU A 351 -15.91 -3.96 -11.45
CA LEU A 351 -16.28 -4.76 -10.28
C LEU A 351 -17.68 -5.38 -10.38
N LYS A 352 -18.65 -4.65 -10.93
CA LYS A 352 -20.02 -5.19 -11.17
C LYS A 352 -20.03 -6.41 -12.10
N ARG A 353 -19.11 -6.50 -13.06
CA ARG A 353 -19.00 -7.66 -13.96
C ARG A 353 -18.36 -8.90 -13.29
N LEU A 354 -17.86 -8.77 -12.08
CA LEU A 354 -17.27 -9.86 -11.30
C LEU A 354 -18.27 -10.50 -10.33
N GLN A 355 -19.37 -9.79 -10.04
CA GLN A 355 -20.46 -10.27 -9.20
C GLN A 355 -21.33 -11.24 -10.00
#